data_71ad99a3f0ea45a43f47d18ce0b542f9
#
_entry.id   71ad99a3f0ea45a43f47d18ce0b542f9
#
_cell.length_a   1.000
_cell.length_b   1.000
_cell.length_c   1.000
_cell.angle_alpha   90.00
_cell.angle_beta   90.00
_cell.angle_gamma   90.00
#
_symmetry.space_group_name_H-M   'P 1'
#
loop_
_entity.id
_entity.type
_entity.pdbx_description
1 polymer ?
#
loop_
_entity_poly.entity_id
_entity_poly.type
_entity_poly.pdbx_seq_one_letter_code
_entity_poly.pdbx_strand_id
1 'polypeptide(L)'
;VTPPESTDKKVTAIAVTPSTQSITIGGTAQLRATITPTDATNQNVKWSSKQEAVASVSESGVVTGKTSGVAHIVASAQDGSKVTDEAQITVTAPTLGTLTVGVTPGADGYSVTVTPEIESGNTRYYRVTAANAAPTITYDQTVTTSDWAAFTPGQKITGTSGQVISVVEATAEGKARKYGKATLPAQSA
;
A
#
# COMPACT_ATOMS: atom_id res chain seq x y z
N VAL A 1 -22.00 11.47 -60.06
CA VAL A 1 -21.01 10.63 -59.38
C VAL A 1 -21.30 10.72 -57.91
N THR A 2 -21.93 9.71 -57.32
CA THR A 2 -22.08 9.57 -55.86
C THR A 2 -20.69 9.44 -55.23
N PRO A 3 -20.35 10.21 -54.15
CA PRO A 3 -19.12 9.99 -53.45
C PRO A 3 -19.07 8.53 -52.93
N PRO A 4 -17.91 7.88 -52.90
CA PRO A 4 -17.81 6.55 -52.33
C PRO A 4 -18.30 6.60 -50.90
N GLU A 5 -19.21 5.68 -50.53
CA GLU A 5 -19.65 5.52 -49.16
C GLU A 5 -18.43 5.27 -48.32
N SER A 6 -18.32 6.03 -47.22
CA SER A 6 -17.25 5.82 -46.23
C SER A 6 -17.39 4.41 -45.69
N THR A 7 -16.41 3.56 -45.96
CA THR A 7 -16.30 2.19 -45.39
C THR A 7 -15.81 2.24 -43.96
N ASP A 8 -16.00 3.37 -43.28
CA ASP A 8 -15.54 3.60 -41.90
C ASP A 8 -16.32 2.70 -40.91
N LYS A 9 -15.71 1.60 -40.52
CA LYS A 9 -16.26 0.62 -39.59
C LYS A 9 -16.08 1.08 -38.16
N LYS A 10 -17.18 1.44 -37.53
CA LYS A 10 -17.20 1.99 -36.17
C LYS A 10 -17.08 0.92 -35.11
N VAL A 11 -16.55 1.32 -33.96
CA VAL A 11 -16.56 0.54 -32.71
C VAL A 11 -18.00 0.35 -32.25
N THR A 12 -18.36 -0.90 -31.89
CA THR A 12 -19.70 -1.26 -31.40
C THR A 12 -19.65 -1.67 -29.93
N ALA A 13 -18.50 -2.12 -29.42
CA ALA A 13 -18.29 -2.42 -28.02
C ALA A 13 -16.82 -2.26 -27.62
N ILE A 14 -16.61 -1.92 -26.34
CA ILE A 14 -15.32 -1.99 -25.66
C ILE A 14 -15.51 -2.92 -24.46
N ALA A 15 -14.50 -3.75 -24.14
CA ALA A 15 -14.45 -4.54 -22.93
C ALA A 15 -13.15 -4.22 -22.19
N VAL A 16 -13.24 -3.65 -20.99
CA VAL A 16 -12.10 -3.36 -20.13
C VAL A 16 -11.82 -4.55 -19.22
N THR A 17 -10.56 -4.99 -19.19
CA THR A 17 -10.11 -6.10 -18.35
C THR A 17 -8.85 -5.74 -17.55
N PRO A 18 -8.80 -6.12 -16.26
CA PRO A 18 -9.90 -6.61 -15.44
C PRO A 18 -10.97 -5.52 -15.19
N SER A 19 -12.23 -5.92 -15.02
CA SER A 19 -13.33 -4.98 -14.74
C SER A 19 -13.33 -4.48 -13.28
N THR A 20 -12.63 -5.21 -12.38
CA THR A 20 -12.41 -4.81 -10.98
C THR A 20 -10.99 -5.17 -10.56
N GLN A 21 -10.34 -4.28 -9.81
CA GLN A 21 -8.97 -4.50 -9.30
C GLN A 21 -8.81 -3.75 -7.98
N SER A 22 -8.03 -4.34 -7.04
CA SER A 22 -7.58 -3.65 -5.83
C SER A 22 -6.08 -3.39 -5.92
N ILE A 23 -5.67 -2.17 -5.55
CA ILE A 23 -4.27 -1.75 -5.44
C ILE A 23 -4.08 -0.97 -4.13
N THR A 24 -2.83 -0.86 -3.67
CA THR A 24 -2.50 0.01 -2.54
C THR A 24 -2.18 1.43 -3.02
N ILE A 25 -2.16 2.40 -2.11
CA ILE A 25 -1.62 3.73 -2.39
C ILE A 25 -0.18 3.59 -2.89
N GLY A 26 0.15 4.23 -4.03
CA GLY A 26 1.43 4.10 -4.72
C GLY A 26 1.55 2.85 -5.60
N GLY A 27 0.64 1.88 -5.47
CA GLY A 27 0.59 0.68 -6.31
C GLY A 27 0.01 0.97 -7.70
N THR A 28 0.29 0.07 -8.64
CA THR A 28 -0.18 0.19 -10.03
C THR A 28 -0.95 -1.05 -10.48
N ALA A 29 -1.83 -0.87 -11.46
CA ALA A 29 -2.52 -1.95 -12.18
C ALA A 29 -2.55 -1.64 -13.68
N GLN A 30 -2.43 -2.68 -14.50
CA GLN A 30 -2.58 -2.57 -15.94
C GLN A 30 -4.00 -2.94 -16.35
N LEU A 31 -4.71 -2.03 -16.99
CA LEU A 31 -5.97 -2.28 -17.68
C LEU A 31 -5.73 -2.46 -19.19
N ARG A 32 -6.58 -3.26 -19.80
CA ARG A 32 -6.60 -3.48 -21.25
C ARG A 32 -8.00 -3.28 -21.77
N ALA A 33 -8.13 -2.63 -22.93
CA ALA A 33 -9.38 -2.49 -23.65
C ALA A 33 -9.37 -3.40 -24.86
N THR A 34 -10.40 -4.23 -25.02
CA THR A 34 -10.64 -5.03 -26.22
C THR A 34 -11.77 -4.38 -27.00
N ILE A 35 -11.57 -4.17 -28.29
CA ILE A 35 -12.50 -3.46 -29.17
C ILE A 35 -13.22 -4.45 -30.07
N THR A 36 -14.51 -4.23 -30.25
CA THR A 36 -15.37 -4.96 -31.19
C THR A 36 -16.01 -3.97 -32.16
N PRO A 37 -16.01 -4.27 -33.47
CA PRO A 37 -15.35 -5.40 -34.13
C PRO A 37 -13.81 -5.21 -34.19
N THR A 38 -13.07 -6.29 -34.32
CA THR A 38 -11.58 -6.27 -34.31
C THR A 38 -11.00 -5.63 -35.58
N ASP A 39 -11.82 -5.38 -36.60
CA ASP A 39 -11.51 -4.70 -37.83
C ASP A 39 -12.13 -3.28 -37.92
N ALA A 40 -12.47 -2.69 -36.77
CA ALA A 40 -12.86 -1.28 -36.69
C ALA A 40 -11.74 -0.39 -37.29
N THR A 41 -12.13 0.63 -38.07
CA THR A 41 -11.19 1.50 -38.81
C THR A 41 -10.26 2.27 -37.83
N ASN A 42 -10.80 2.72 -36.69
CA ASN A 42 -10.04 3.35 -35.62
C ASN A 42 -10.27 2.60 -34.34
N GLN A 43 -9.21 1.93 -33.82
CA GLN A 43 -9.23 1.14 -32.60
C GLN A 43 -8.59 1.86 -31.41
N ASN A 44 -8.30 3.15 -31.56
CA ASN A 44 -7.72 3.91 -30.45
C ASN A 44 -8.74 4.14 -29.33
N VAL A 45 -8.29 4.01 -28.09
CA VAL A 45 -9.05 4.34 -26.89
C VAL A 45 -8.38 5.48 -26.15
N LYS A 46 -9.20 6.31 -25.52
CA LYS A 46 -8.76 7.30 -24.54
C LYS A 46 -9.13 6.81 -23.14
N TRP A 47 -8.15 6.76 -22.26
CA TRP A 47 -8.34 6.46 -20.87
C TRP A 47 -8.58 7.73 -20.05
N SER A 48 -9.46 7.63 -19.06
CA SER A 48 -9.71 8.70 -18.08
C SER A 48 -10.18 8.14 -16.76
N SER A 49 -9.91 8.86 -15.68
CA SER A 49 -10.40 8.51 -14.35
C SER A 49 -11.56 9.45 -13.96
N LYS A 50 -12.66 8.91 -13.44
CA LYS A 50 -13.74 9.73 -12.87
C LYS A 50 -13.37 10.30 -11.49
N GLN A 51 -12.42 9.66 -10.79
CA GLN A 51 -11.93 10.07 -9.46
C GLN A 51 -10.40 10.20 -9.49
N GLU A 52 -9.89 11.18 -10.20
CA GLU A 52 -8.46 11.43 -10.42
C GLU A 52 -7.66 11.62 -9.12
N ALA A 53 -8.31 12.11 -8.06
CA ALA A 53 -7.71 12.21 -6.73
C ALA A 53 -7.49 10.86 -6.06
N VAL A 54 -8.30 9.84 -6.40
CA VAL A 54 -8.18 8.48 -5.87
C VAL A 54 -7.21 7.66 -6.69
N ALA A 55 -7.35 7.67 -8.02
CA ALA A 55 -6.46 6.98 -8.93
C ALA A 55 -6.36 7.71 -10.28
N SER A 56 -5.16 7.82 -10.82
CA SER A 56 -4.90 8.30 -12.17
C SER A 56 -4.70 7.14 -13.13
N VAL A 57 -4.85 7.42 -14.42
CA VAL A 57 -4.58 6.44 -15.48
C VAL A 57 -3.74 7.09 -16.58
N SER A 58 -2.76 6.33 -17.09
CA SER A 58 -1.94 6.75 -18.23
C SER A 58 -2.65 6.44 -19.56
N GLU A 59 -2.12 7.00 -20.67
CA GLU A 59 -2.59 6.69 -22.03
C GLU A 59 -2.47 5.21 -22.39
N SER A 60 -1.53 4.50 -21.76
CA SER A 60 -1.34 3.05 -21.95
C SER A 60 -2.23 2.18 -21.05
N GLY A 61 -3.12 2.76 -20.26
CA GLY A 61 -4.02 2.04 -19.36
C GLY A 61 -3.37 1.60 -18.04
N VAL A 62 -2.21 2.16 -17.65
CA VAL A 62 -1.61 1.93 -16.32
C VAL A 62 -2.30 2.84 -15.32
N VAL A 63 -2.94 2.25 -14.33
CA VAL A 63 -3.59 2.95 -13.22
C VAL A 63 -2.61 3.07 -12.06
N THR A 64 -2.58 4.23 -11.39
CA THR A 64 -1.78 4.47 -10.19
C THR A 64 -2.68 4.95 -9.05
N GLY A 65 -2.65 4.27 -7.90
CA GLY A 65 -3.40 4.64 -6.70
C GLY A 65 -2.77 5.84 -5.98
N LYS A 66 -3.56 6.85 -5.66
CA LYS A 66 -3.12 8.09 -4.99
C LYS A 66 -3.61 8.20 -3.55
N THR A 67 -4.91 7.98 -3.34
CA THR A 67 -5.54 8.00 -2.01
C THR A 67 -6.52 6.85 -1.87
N SER A 68 -6.80 6.41 -0.65
CA SER A 68 -7.78 5.34 -0.43
C SER A 68 -9.18 5.75 -0.89
N GLY A 69 -9.87 4.82 -1.53
CA GLY A 69 -11.20 5.05 -2.09
C GLY A 69 -11.48 4.16 -3.29
N VAL A 70 -12.55 4.47 -4.02
CA VAL A 70 -12.93 3.78 -5.26
C VAL A 70 -12.84 4.76 -6.42
N ALA A 71 -12.20 4.34 -7.50
CA ALA A 71 -12.12 5.08 -8.75
C ALA A 71 -12.68 4.25 -9.91
N HIS A 72 -13.39 4.91 -10.81
CA HIS A 72 -13.87 4.33 -12.07
C HIS A 72 -12.98 4.83 -13.21
N ILE A 73 -12.32 3.90 -13.87
CA ILE A 73 -11.43 4.16 -15.01
C ILE A 73 -12.16 3.82 -16.28
N VAL A 74 -12.33 4.80 -17.14
CA VAL A 74 -13.11 4.71 -18.37
C VAL A 74 -12.20 4.62 -19.59
N ALA A 75 -12.49 3.67 -20.47
CA ALA A 75 -11.97 3.59 -21.84
C ALA A 75 -13.04 4.11 -22.80
N SER A 76 -12.71 5.06 -23.65
CA SER A 76 -13.61 5.68 -24.64
C SER A 76 -13.07 5.51 -26.05
N ALA A 77 -13.90 5.06 -26.98
CA ALA A 77 -13.55 4.95 -28.40
C ALA A 77 -13.24 6.33 -29.01
N GLN A 78 -12.22 6.39 -29.86
CA GLN A 78 -11.77 7.61 -30.53
C GLN A 78 -12.26 7.72 -31.98
N ASP A 79 -13.23 6.90 -32.38
CA ASP A 79 -13.80 6.84 -33.73
C ASP A 79 -15.09 7.66 -33.86
N GLY A 80 -15.52 8.36 -32.83
CA GLY A 80 -16.75 9.13 -32.77
C GLY A 80 -18.02 8.31 -32.48
N SER A 81 -17.91 6.98 -32.25
CA SER A 81 -19.04 6.11 -31.87
C SER A 81 -19.59 6.41 -30.46
N LYS A 82 -18.79 7.05 -29.60
CA LYS A 82 -19.08 7.31 -28.17
C LYS A 82 -19.22 6.05 -27.33
N VAL A 83 -18.75 4.91 -27.82
CA VAL A 83 -18.73 3.67 -27.05
C VAL A 83 -17.70 3.76 -25.93
N THR A 84 -18.10 3.36 -24.75
CA THR A 84 -17.25 3.37 -23.54
C THR A 84 -17.46 2.10 -22.73
N ASP A 85 -16.45 1.74 -21.96
CA ASP A 85 -16.55 0.75 -20.88
C ASP A 85 -15.68 1.19 -19.71
N GLU A 86 -15.90 0.64 -18.51
CA GLU A 86 -15.17 1.06 -17.32
C GLU A 86 -14.75 -0.09 -16.42
N ALA A 87 -13.65 0.14 -15.69
CA ALA A 87 -13.21 -0.72 -14.61
C ALA A 87 -13.29 0.01 -13.26
N GLN A 88 -13.66 -0.72 -12.22
CA GLN A 88 -13.65 -0.24 -10.85
C GLN A 88 -12.31 -0.57 -10.17
N ILE A 89 -11.61 0.44 -9.69
CA ILE A 89 -10.36 0.30 -8.96
C ILE A 89 -10.59 0.69 -7.50
N THR A 90 -10.33 -0.25 -6.59
CA THR A 90 -10.33 0.02 -5.15
C THR A 90 -8.90 0.29 -4.70
N VAL A 91 -8.64 1.50 -4.23
CA VAL A 91 -7.34 1.88 -3.65
C VAL A 91 -7.43 1.75 -2.14
N THR A 92 -6.57 0.94 -1.55
CA THR A 92 -6.51 0.72 -0.09
C THR A 92 -5.26 1.37 0.49
N ALA A 93 -5.37 1.89 1.72
CA ALA A 93 -4.20 2.29 2.47
C ALA A 93 -3.38 1.04 2.81
N PRO A 94 -2.04 1.11 2.75
CA PRO A 94 -1.20 0.03 3.26
C PRO A 94 -1.46 -0.16 4.76
N THR A 95 -1.44 -1.41 5.21
CA THR A 95 -1.60 -1.74 6.63
C THR A 95 -0.24 -1.84 7.31
N LEU A 96 -0.20 -1.41 8.59
CA LEU A 96 0.98 -1.62 9.43
C LEU A 96 1.20 -3.13 9.62
N GLY A 97 2.40 -3.60 9.28
CA GLY A 97 2.79 -4.99 9.50
C GLY A 97 2.95 -5.29 11.00
N THR A 98 2.94 -6.57 11.35
CA THR A 98 3.07 -7.04 12.74
C THR A 98 4.49 -7.52 13.02
N LEU A 99 5.02 -7.17 14.19
CA LEU A 99 6.22 -7.77 14.79
C LEU A 99 5.82 -8.63 15.98
N THR A 100 6.41 -9.79 16.10
CA THR A 100 6.35 -10.60 17.33
C THR A 100 7.56 -10.25 18.18
N VAL A 101 7.31 -9.78 19.42
CA VAL A 101 8.34 -9.37 20.37
C VAL A 101 8.41 -10.41 21.50
N GLY A 102 9.49 -11.17 21.53
CA GLY A 102 9.80 -12.08 22.64
C GLY A 102 10.67 -11.40 23.68
N VAL A 103 10.39 -11.62 24.96
CA VAL A 103 11.15 -11.04 26.06
C VAL A 103 11.54 -12.12 27.06
N THR A 104 12.83 -12.22 27.35
CA THR A 104 13.37 -13.17 28.35
C THR A 104 14.10 -12.38 29.44
N PRO A 105 13.75 -12.57 30.71
CA PRO A 105 14.44 -11.91 31.82
C PRO A 105 15.87 -12.44 31.99
N GLY A 106 16.77 -11.59 32.46
CA GLY A 106 18.16 -11.91 32.76
C GLY A 106 18.66 -11.07 33.92
N ALA A 107 19.83 -11.38 34.44
CA ALA A 107 20.40 -10.69 35.61
C ALA A 107 20.61 -9.18 35.39
N ASP A 108 21.00 -8.81 34.13
CA ASP A 108 21.35 -7.43 33.75
C ASP A 108 20.30 -6.76 32.85
N GLY A 109 19.03 -7.18 32.96
CA GLY A 109 17.95 -6.67 32.12
C GLY A 109 17.31 -7.76 31.26
N TYR A 110 16.61 -7.35 30.20
CA TYR A 110 15.83 -8.23 29.35
C TYR A 110 16.53 -8.48 28.02
N SER A 111 16.57 -9.75 27.60
CA SER A 111 16.88 -10.10 26.20
C SER A 111 15.61 -10.00 25.40
N VAL A 112 15.68 -9.34 24.23
CA VAL A 112 14.54 -9.12 23.34
C VAL A 112 14.83 -9.73 21.99
N THR A 113 13.89 -10.55 21.51
CA THR A 113 13.86 -11.10 20.15
C THR A 113 12.72 -10.48 19.38
N VAL A 114 12.92 -10.21 18.11
CA VAL A 114 11.91 -9.60 17.23
C VAL A 114 11.86 -10.34 15.91
N THR A 115 10.68 -10.83 15.58
CA THR A 115 10.42 -11.52 14.29
C THR A 115 9.28 -10.84 13.54
N PRO A 116 9.24 -10.90 12.20
CA PRO A 116 10.26 -11.49 11.29
C PRO A 116 11.57 -10.70 11.30
N GLU A 117 12.57 -11.16 10.57
CA GLU A 117 13.81 -10.42 10.34
C GLU A 117 13.54 -9.03 9.77
N ILE A 118 14.47 -8.10 10.01
CA ILE A 118 14.36 -6.72 9.52
C ILE A 118 14.44 -6.68 8.00
N GLU A 119 13.57 -5.90 7.36
CA GLU A 119 13.65 -5.69 5.92
C GLU A 119 14.83 -4.79 5.56
N SER A 120 15.45 -5.08 4.41
CA SER A 120 16.59 -4.30 3.91
C SER A 120 16.23 -2.81 3.80
N GLY A 121 17.11 -1.95 4.30
CA GLY A 121 16.91 -0.50 4.31
C GLY A 121 16.07 0.03 5.47
N ASN A 122 15.47 -0.83 6.29
CA ASN A 122 14.75 -0.42 7.49
C ASN A 122 15.65 -0.40 8.73
N THR A 123 15.20 0.31 9.76
CA THR A 123 15.80 0.34 11.10
C THR A 123 14.73 0.01 12.13
N ARG A 124 15.13 -0.69 13.20
CA ARG A 124 14.24 -0.93 14.34
C ARG A 124 14.55 0.03 15.48
N TYR A 125 13.48 0.46 16.11
CA TYR A 125 13.51 1.30 17.28
C TYR A 125 12.68 0.67 18.38
N TYR A 126 13.00 0.97 19.63
CA TYR A 126 12.21 0.50 20.77
C TYR A 126 11.94 1.62 21.77
N ARG A 127 10.92 1.41 22.58
CA ARG A 127 10.56 2.26 23.72
C ARG A 127 9.98 1.39 24.83
N VAL A 128 10.39 1.67 26.07
CA VAL A 128 9.80 1.04 27.25
C VAL A 128 8.91 2.05 27.96
N THR A 129 7.69 1.67 28.26
CA THR A 129 6.69 2.56 28.89
C THR A 129 5.92 1.81 29.97
N ALA A 130 5.18 2.53 30.83
CA ALA A 130 4.16 1.91 31.67
C ALA A 130 3.11 1.19 30.80
N ALA A 131 2.46 0.17 31.33
CA ALA A 131 1.52 -0.67 30.57
C ALA A 131 0.38 0.13 29.92
N ASN A 132 -0.13 1.14 30.63
CA ASN A 132 -1.20 2.02 30.15
C ASN A 132 -0.72 3.17 29.23
N ALA A 133 0.58 3.30 29.02
CA ALA A 133 1.21 4.32 28.18
C ALA A 133 1.89 3.74 26.94
N ALA A 134 1.62 2.46 26.61
CA ALA A 134 2.13 1.84 25.39
C ALA A 134 1.61 2.59 24.16
N PRO A 135 2.50 3.01 23.23
CA PRO A 135 2.10 3.80 22.07
C PRO A 135 1.20 2.99 21.15
N THR A 136 0.30 3.68 20.48
CA THR A 136 -0.41 3.18 19.29
C THR A 136 0.31 3.72 18.07
N ILE A 137 0.68 2.84 17.16
CA ILE A 137 1.40 3.19 15.93
C ILE A 137 0.50 2.91 14.74
N THR A 138 0.51 3.84 13.79
CA THR A 138 -0.18 3.67 12.51
C THR A 138 0.83 3.54 11.36
N TYR A 139 0.40 2.96 10.25
CA TYR A 139 1.25 2.89 9.05
C TYR A 139 1.70 4.29 8.65
N ASP A 140 2.95 4.40 8.23
CA ASP A 140 3.60 5.66 7.77
C ASP A 140 3.74 6.76 8.84
N GLN A 141 3.37 6.47 10.10
CA GLN A 141 3.62 7.39 11.21
C GLN A 141 5.13 7.66 11.34
N THR A 142 5.49 8.92 11.57
CA THR A 142 6.90 9.29 11.79
C THR A 142 7.36 8.80 13.16
N VAL A 143 8.46 8.06 13.17
CA VAL A 143 9.17 7.59 14.35
C VAL A 143 10.34 8.55 14.61
N THR A 144 10.29 9.27 15.74
CA THR A 144 11.32 10.24 16.10
C THR A 144 12.34 9.63 17.08
N THR A 145 13.61 9.89 16.85
CA THR A 145 14.68 9.40 17.74
C THR A 145 14.70 10.06 19.12
N SER A 146 13.95 11.16 19.31
CA SER A 146 13.71 11.75 20.62
C SER A 146 12.88 10.86 21.54
N ASP A 147 11.95 10.08 20.97
CA ASP A 147 11.02 9.23 21.72
C ASP A 147 11.35 7.74 21.67
N TRP A 148 12.18 7.34 20.72
CA TRP A 148 12.51 5.96 20.42
C TRP A 148 14.02 5.76 20.34
N ALA A 149 14.52 4.77 21.06
CA ALA A 149 15.92 4.36 20.99
C ALA A 149 16.14 3.34 19.84
N ALA A 150 17.29 3.38 19.21
CA ALA A 150 17.66 2.37 18.21
C ALA A 150 17.73 0.98 18.85
N PHE A 151 17.14 -0.01 18.19
CA PHE A 151 17.16 -1.40 18.64
C PHE A 151 18.25 -2.17 17.89
N THR A 152 19.17 -2.75 18.65
CA THR A 152 20.21 -3.65 18.14
C THR A 152 19.95 -5.07 18.63
N PRO A 153 19.93 -6.10 17.78
CA PRO A 153 19.80 -7.47 18.20
C PRO A 153 20.87 -7.85 19.25
N GLY A 154 20.44 -8.50 20.33
CA GLY A 154 21.33 -8.92 21.42
C GLY A 154 21.60 -7.85 22.49
N GLN A 155 21.20 -6.59 22.30
CA GLN A 155 21.32 -5.58 23.36
C GLN A 155 20.41 -5.93 24.55
N LYS A 156 20.85 -5.59 25.75
CA LYS A 156 20.02 -5.70 26.94
C LYS A 156 19.14 -4.46 27.08
N ILE A 157 17.86 -4.69 27.34
CA ILE A 157 16.88 -3.63 27.56
C ILE A 157 16.63 -3.52 29.07
N THR A 158 16.71 -2.32 29.59
CA THR A 158 16.39 -2.04 30.99
C THR A 158 14.91 -1.71 31.17
N GLY A 159 14.33 -2.11 32.26
CA GLY A 159 12.95 -1.84 32.60
C GLY A 159 12.55 -2.60 33.87
N THR A 160 11.32 -2.40 34.29
CA THR A 160 10.74 -3.11 35.47
C THR A 160 9.61 -4.02 34.99
N SER A 161 9.37 -5.09 35.75
CA SER A 161 8.24 -5.99 35.52
C SER A 161 6.91 -5.23 35.36
N GLY A 162 6.10 -5.64 34.40
CA GLY A 162 4.82 -5.00 34.10
C GLY A 162 4.90 -3.81 33.15
N GLN A 163 6.08 -3.25 32.87
CA GLN A 163 6.24 -2.30 31.77
C GLN A 163 6.08 -2.99 30.41
N VAL A 164 5.83 -2.19 29.39
CA VAL A 164 5.68 -2.66 28.00
C VAL A 164 6.85 -2.16 27.17
N ILE A 165 7.55 -3.09 26.52
CA ILE A 165 8.44 -2.77 25.40
C ILE A 165 7.62 -2.74 24.12
N SER A 166 7.75 -1.66 23.39
CA SER A 166 7.20 -1.48 22.05
C SER A 166 8.36 -1.44 21.07
N VAL A 167 8.23 -2.14 19.94
CA VAL A 167 9.22 -2.16 18.86
C VAL A 167 8.55 -1.75 17.57
N VAL A 168 9.16 -0.83 16.85
CA VAL A 168 8.73 -0.36 15.55
C VAL A 168 9.84 -0.57 14.53
N GLU A 169 9.49 -1.07 13.35
CA GLU A 169 10.37 -1.10 12.18
C GLU A 169 9.98 0.05 11.27
N ALA A 170 10.93 0.91 10.92
CA ALA A 170 10.70 2.09 10.11
C ALA A 170 11.71 2.18 8.95
N THR A 171 11.32 2.88 7.87
CA THR A 171 12.20 3.19 6.74
C THR A 171 13.34 4.12 7.15
N ALA A 172 14.29 4.36 6.23
CA ALA A 172 15.38 5.31 6.43
C ALA A 172 14.86 6.74 6.72
N GLU A 173 13.67 7.11 6.21
CA GLU A 173 13.00 8.39 6.48
C GLU A 173 12.21 8.37 7.82
N GLY A 174 12.33 7.30 8.61
CA GLY A 174 11.64 7.16 9.89
C GLY A 174 10.14 6.86 9.77
N LYS A 175 9.66 6.30 8.68
CA LYS A 175 8.24 5.97 8.49
C LYS A 175 7.92 4.55 8.95
N ALA A 176 7.01 4.40 9.92
CA ALA A 176 6.62 3.11 10.49
C ALA A 176 6.06 2.15 9.44
N ARG A 177 6.56 0.92 9.44
CA ARG A 177 6.16 -0.18 8.54
C ARG A 177 5.62 -1.37 9.29
N LYS A 178 6.21 -1.72 10.44
CA LYS A 178 5.78 -2.81 11.31
C LYS A 178 5.85 -2.39 12.77
N TYR A 179 5.01 -3.00 13.60
CA TYR A 179 4.94 -2.72 15.03
C TYR A 179 4.62 -3.97 15.81
N GLY A 180 5.22 -4.09 16.99
CA GLY A 180 4.93 -5.13 17.97
C GLY A 180 5.21 -4.64 19.37
N LYS A 181 4.64 -5.33 20.37
CA LYS A 181 4.87 -5.03 21.78
C LYS A 181 4.80 -6.28 22.63
N ALA A 182 5.46 -6.24 23.78
CA ALA A 182 5.40 -7.29 24.80
C ALA A 182 5.51 -6.67 26.19
N THR A 183 4.91 -7.34 27.18
CA THR A 183 5.06 -6.96 28.59
C THR A 183 6.37 -7.55 29.14
N LEU A 184 7.12 -6.77 29.91
CA LEU A 184 8.32 -7.23 30.58
C LEU A 184 7.91 -8.17 31.72
N PRO A 185 8.34 -9.44 31.71
CA PRO A 185 8.02 -10.39 32.76
C PRO A 185 8.75 -10.06 34.08
N ALA A 186 8.38 -10.73 35.16
CA ALA A 186 9.15 -10.67 36.40
C ALA A 186 10.59 -11.16 36.15
N GLN A 187 11.57 -10.47 36.73
CA GLN A 187 12.94 -10.97 36.74
C GLN A 187 13.03 -12.16 37.70
N SER A 188 13.68 -13.22 37.30
CA SER A 188 14.03 -14.31 38.20
C SER A 188 15.05 -13.79 39.23
N ALA A 189 14.74 -14.07 40.49
CA ALA A 189 15.63 -13.77 41.62
C ALA A 189 16.97 -14.53 41.51
#